data_a498f4d0b2c49cb112b36c86ac0e7307
#
_entry.id   a498f4d0b2c49cb112b36c86ac0e7307
#
_cell.length_a   1.000
_cell.length_b   1.000
_cell.length_c   1.000
_cell.angle_alpha   90.00
_cell.angle_beta   90.00
_cell.angle_gamma   90.00
#
_symmetry.space_group_name_H-M   'P 1'
#
loop_
_entity.id
_entity.type
_entity.pdbx_description
1 polymer ?
#
loop_
_entity_poly.entity_id
_entity_poly.type
_entity_poly.pdbx_seq_one_letter_code
_entity_poly.pdbx_strand_id
1 'polypeptide(L)'
;MQEGKLKWCFRLKDGLNIVNVNERLAKVYLEEAKSSLERAEKNFRDGDLLWTTVVIYYAEYYALYSFLQMIGVKCENHSCSILAVNFLLGDDKV
;
A
#
# COMPACT_ATOMS: atom_id res chain seq x y z
N MET A 1 10.63 5.04 -17.51
CA MET A 1 9.47 5.90 -17.44
C MET A 1 8.37 5.26 -16.61
N GLN A 2 7.73 6.04 -15.76
CA GLN A 2 6.68 5.51 -14.88
C GLN A 2 5.48 4.97 -15.62
N GLU A 3 5.10 5.62 -16.72
CA GLU A 3 3.98 5.14 -17.51
C GLU A 3 4.22 3.77 -18.09
N GLY A 4 5.43 3.49 -18.56
CA GLY A 4 5.79 2.18 -19.07
C GLY A 4 5.75 1.11 -17.99
N LYS A 5 6.24 1.45 -16.79
CA LYS A 5 6.20 0.55 -15.65
C LYS A 5 4.78 0.33 -15.18
N LEU A 6 3.94 1.36 -15.20
CA LEU A 6 2.55 1.25 -14.82
C LEU A 6 1.79 0.32 -15.78
N LYS A 7 2.03 0.46 -17.08
CA LYS A 7 1.44 -0.45 -18.06
C LYS A 7 1.87 -1.90 -17.82
N TRP A 8 3.14 -2.09 -17.47
CA TRP A 8 3.65 -3.40 -17.14
C TRP A 8 2.91 -3.98 -15.93
N CYS A 9 2.63 -3.15 -14.91
CA CYS A 9 1.87 -3.58 -13.75
C CYS A 9 0.46 -4.05 -14.10
N PHE A 10 -0.19 -3.42 -15.08
CA PHE A 10 -1.51 -3.86 -15.54
C PHE A 10 -1.44 -5.20 -16.28
N ARG A 11 -0.30 -5.55 -16.86
CA ARG A 11 -0.11 -6.81 -17.58
C ARG A 11 0.19 -7.98 -16.64
N LEU A 12 0.69 -7.69 -15.44
CA LEU A 12 1.00 -8.74 -14.48
C LEU A 12 -0.28 -9.33 -13.89
N LYS A 13 -0.28 -10.64 -13.69
CA LYS A 13 -1.40 -11.33 -13.06
C LYS A 13 -1.67 -10.80 -11.67
N ASP A 14 -0.61 -10.56 -10.89
CA ASP A 14 -0.71 -10.06 -9.52
C ASP A 14 -0.44 -8.56 -9.44
N GLY A 15 -0.44 -7.87 -10.58
CA GLY A 15 -0.23 -6.44 -10.63
C GLY A 15 -1.52 -5.65 -10.39
N LEU A 16 -1.73 -4.63 -11.22
CA LEU A 16 -2.89 -3.75 -11.08
C LEU A 16 -4.10 -4.31 -11.83
N ASN A 17 -5.23 -4.34 -11.15
CA ASN A 17 -6.51 -4.76 -11.71
C ASN A 17 -7.58 -3.76 -11.32
N ILE A 18 -8.44 -3.39 -12.25
CA ILE A 18 -9.56 -2.51 -11.97
C ILE A 18 -10.69 -3.36 -11.41
N VAL A 19 -11.20 -2.97 -10.24
CA VAL A 19 -12.26 -3.68 -9.54
C VAL A 19 -13.28 -2.65 -9.06
N ASN A 20 -14.40 -3.13 -8.51
CA ASN A 20 -15.37 -2.24 -7.91
C ASN A 20 -14.79 -1.61 -6.64
N VAL A 21 -15.13 -0.34 -6.40
CA VAL A 21 -14.78 0.34 -5.16
C VAL A 21 -15.39 -0.44 -3.99
N ASN A 22 -14.60 -0.64 -2.94
CA ASN A 22 -15.04 -1.33 -1.74
C ASN A 22 -14.65 -0.53 -0.50
N GLU A 23 -15.54 0.35 -0.07
CA GLU A 23 -15.29 1.22 1.07
C GLU A 23 -15.12 0.45 2.37
N ARG A 24 -15.87 -0.64 2.53
CA ARG A 24 -15.80 -1.48 3.73
C ARG A 24 -14.40 -2.08 3.86
N LEU A 25 -13.90 -2.67 2.78
CA LEU A 25 -12.57 -3.27 2.78
C LEU A 25 -11.49 -2.21 2.95
N ALA A 26 -11.67 -1.03 2.36
CA ALA A 26 -10.75 0.08 2.54
C ALA A 26 -10.64 0.47 4.01
N LYS A 27 -11.76 0.50 4.73
CA LYS A 27 -11.75 0.80 6.17
C LYS A 27 -11.04 -0.28 6.97
N VAL A 28 -11.23 -1.54 6.61
CA VAL A 28 -10.54 -2.66 7.27
C VAL A 28 -9.03 -2.50 7.12
N TYR A 29 -8.56 -2.21 5.91
CA TYR A 29 -7.14 -2.01 5.68
C TYR A 29 -6.60 -0.79 6.42
N LEU A 30 -7.38 0.28 6.50
CA LEU A 30 -6.96 1.47 7.22
C LEU A 30 -6.81 1.18 8.72
N GLU A 31 -7.74 0.42 9.30
CA GLU A 31 -7.65 0.03 10.70
C GLU A 31 -6.44 -0.87 10.95
N GLU A 32 -6.14 -1.78 10.02
CA GLU A 32 -4.94 -2.61 10.11
C GLU A 32 -3.66 -1.75 10.04
N ALA A 33 -3.65 -0.74 9.19
CA ALA A 33 -2.51 0.16 9.10
C ALA A 33 -2.29 0.90 10.44
N LYS A 34 -3.37 1.39 11.03
CA LYS A 34 -3.30 2.08 12.32
C LYS A 34 -2.81 1.15 13.43
N SER A 35 -3.36 -0.06 13.49
CA SER A 35 -2.92 -1.05 14.48
C SER A 35 -1.44 -1.40 14.32
N SER A 36 -1.00 -1.51 13.08
CA SER A 36 0.41 -1.80 12.81
C SER A 36 1.32 -0.67 13.28
N LEU A 37 0.91 0.59 13.07
CA LEU A 37 1.69 1.73 13.55
C LEU A 37 1.77 1.74 15.08
N GLU A 38 0.70 1.39 15.78
CA GLU A 38 0.71 1.31 17.23
C GLU A 38 1.67 0.22 17.71
N ARG A 39 1.67 -0.93 17.04
CA ARG A 39 2.62 -2.00 17.36
C ARG A 39 4.06 -1.58 17.08
N ALA A 40 4.28 -0.86 15.99
CA ALA A 40 5.62 -0.36 15.66
C ALA A 40 6.13 0.59 16.74
N GLU A 41 5.27 1.47 17.23
CA GLU A 41 5.63 2.40 18.30
C GLU A 41 6.03 1.65 19.56
N LYS A 42 5.27 0.62 19.93
CA LYS A 42 5.58 -0.21 21.09
C LYS A 42 6.91 -0.94 20.89
N ASN A 43 7.11 -1.56 19.75
CA ASN A 43 8.34 -2.27 19.45
C ASN A 43 9.55 -1.34 19.49
N PHE A 44 9.39 -0.12 19.03
CA PHE A 44 10.45 0.87 19.05
C PHE A 44 10.83 1.25 20.47
N ARG A 45 9.81 1.47 21.31
CA ARG A 45 10.06 1.78 22.74
C ARG A 45 10.75 0.65 23.47
N ASP A 46 10.46 -0.60 23.07
CA ASP A 46 11.08 -1.78 23.65
C ASP A 46 12.48 -2.02 23.10
N GLY A 47 12.94 -1.21 22.14
CA GLY A 47 14.26 -1.36 21.54
C GLY A 47 14.35 -2.42 20.47
N ASP A 48 13.23 -2.96 20.03
CA ASP A 48 13.20 -4.00 19.00
C ASP A 48 13.15 -3.36 17.62
N LEU A 49 14.30 -2.98 17.11
CA LEU A 49 14.40 -2.25 15.84
C LEU A 49 14.02 -3.14 14.64
N LEU A 50 14.30 -4.42 14.71
CA LEU A 50 13.97 -5.34 13.61
C LEU A 50 12.45 -5.42 13.40
N TRP A 51 11.72 -5.72 14.48
CA TRP A 51 10.27 -5.83 14.38
C TRP A 51 9.60 -4.48 14.13
N THR A 52 10.18 -3.40 14.64
CA THR A 52 9.71 -2.05 14.32
C THR A 52 9.72 -1.83 12.81
N THR A 53 10.82 -2.17 12.15
CA THR A 53 10.96 -2.02 10.70
C THR A 53 9.96 -2.89 9.95
N VAL A 54 9.82 -4.15 10.34
CA VAL A 54 8.88 -5.07 9.70
C VAL A 54 7.45 -4.57 9.80
N VAL A 55 7.05 -4.12 10.99
CA VAL A 55 5.67 -3.68 11.24
C VAL A 55 5.38 -2.37 10.50
N ILE A 56 6.35 -1.46 10.40
CA ILE A 56 6.19 -0.24 9.59
C ILE A 56 5.95 -0.60 8.13
N TYR A 57 6.65 -1.59 7.60
CA TYR A 57 6.45 -2.06 6.24
C TYR A 57 5.00 -2.53 6.03
N TYR A 58 4.47 -3.30 6.98
CA TYR A 58 3.08 -3.75 6.89
C TYR A 58 2.08 -2.60 7.00
N ALA A 59 2.35 -1.61 7.84
CA ALA A 59 1.51 -0.43 7.96
C ALA A 59 1.43 0.32 6.63
N GLU A 60 2.56 0.50 5.96
CA GLU A 60 2.62 1.13 4.65
C GLU A 60 1.81 0.34 3.63
N TYR A 61 1.97 -0.98 3.62
CA TYR A 61 1.27 -1.87 2.71
C TYR A 61 -0.25 -1.76 2.86
N TYR A 62 -0.74 -1.81 4.10
CA TYR A 62 -2.18 -1.70 4.37
C TYR A 62 -2.73 -0.32 4.02
N ALA A 63 -1.95 0.73 4.26
CA ALA A 63 -2.37 2.09 3.91
C ALA A 63 -2.52 2.22 2.39
N LEU A 64 -1.57 1.69 1.62
CA LEU A 64 -1.64 1.67 0.17
C LEU A 64 -2.85 0.88 -0.32
N TYR A 65 -3.11 -0.28 0.26
CA TYR A 65 -4.25 -1.11 -0.10
C TYR A 65 -5.56 -0.39 0.19
N SER A 66 -5.66 0.27 1.34
CA SER A 66 -6.85 1.05 1.68
C SER A 66 -7.13 2.11 0.62
N PHE A 67 -6.11 2.87 0.24
CA PHE A 67 -6.25 3.91 -0.78
C PHE A 67 -6.70 3.32 -2.13
N LEU A 68 -6.06 2.24 -2.56
CA LEU A 68 -6.39 1.61 -3.84
C LEU A 68 -7.80 1.03 -3.85
N GLN A 69 -8.28 0.48 -2.74
CA GLN A 69 -9.65 -0.01 -2.64
C GLN A 69 -10.67 1.12 -2.76
N MET A 70 -10.33 2.31 -2.26
CA MET A 70 -11.23 3.48 -2.37
C MET A 70 -11.38 3.95 -3.81
N ILE A 71 -10.41 3.71 -4.66
CA ILE A 71 -10.48 4.11 -6.07
C ILE A 71 -10.76 2.96 -7.02
N GLY A 72 -10.98 1.75 -6.48
CA GLY A 72 -11.36 0.60 -7.30
C GLY A 72 -10.18 -0.06 -8.02
N VAL A 73 -9.03 -0.13 -7.39
CA VAL A 73 -7.86 -0.82 -7.92
C VAL A 73 -7.40 -1.90 -6.94
N LYS A 74 -7.21 -3.10 -7.44
CA LYS A 74 -6.65 -4.19 -6.66
C LYS A 74 -5.22 -4.43 -7.12
N CYS A 75 -4.30 -4.59 -6.17
CA CYS A 75 -2.90 -4.86 -6.49
C CYS A 75 -2.29 -5.75 -5.42
N GLU A 76 -1.66 -6.83 -5.85
CA GLU A 76 -0.97 -7.74 -4.96
C GLU A 76 0.55 -7.59 -5.04
N ASN A 77 1.02 -6.66 -5.87
CA ASN A 77 2.45 -6.37 -6.03
C ASN A 77 2.76 -5.02 -5.37
N HIS A 78 3.58 -5.05 -4.32
CA HIS A 78 3.89 -3.84 -3.54
C HIS A 78 4.50 -2.73 -4.41
N SER A 79 5.43 -3.08 -5.30
CA SER A 79 6.05 -2.09 -6.19
C SER A 79 5.02 -1.44 -7.11
N CYS A 80 4.09 -2.22 -7.65
CA CYS A 80 3.03 -1.70 -8.50
C CYS A 80 2.06 -0.82 -7.71
N SER A 81 1.80 -1.16 -6.45
CA SER A 81 0.95 -0.34 -5.58
C SER A 81 1.58 1.04 -5.38
N ILE A 82 2.87 1.09 -5.10
CA ILE A 82 3.59 2.36 -4.92
C ILE A 82 3.58 3.17 -6.21
N LEU A 83 3.84 2.52 -7.35
CA LEU A 83 3.80 3.20 -8.65
C LEU A 83 2.43 3.80 -8.94
N ALA A 84 1.36 3.04 -8.66
CA ALA A 84 0.00 3.51 -8.89
C ALA A 84 -0.32 4.74 -8.04
N VAL A 85 0.03 4.69 -6.76
CA VAL A 85 -0.23 5.81 -5.86
C VAL A 85 0.56 7.04 -6.28
N ASN A 86 1.83 6.89 -6.63
CA ASN A 86 2.66 8.00 -7.09
C ASN A 86 2.09 8.62 -8.36
N PHE A 87 1.66 7.79 -9.31
CA PHE A 87 1.07 8.26 -10.55
C PHE A 87 -0.21 9.05 -10.28
N LEU A 88 -1.09 8.53 -9.42
CA LEU A 88 -2.37 9.16 -9.12
C LEU A 88 -2.22 10.46 -8.35
N LEU A 89 -1.22 10.56 -7.50
CA LEU A 89 -0.93 11.78 -6.75
C LEU A 89 -0.14 12.80 -7.56
N GLY A 90 0.28 12.43 -8.77
CA GLY A 90 1.06 13.32 -9.61
C GLY A 90 2.47 13.57 -9.12
N ASP A 91 2.98 12.72 -8.24
CA ASP A 91 4.33 12.85 -7.69
C ASP A 91 5.30 12.03 -8.53
N ASP A 92 5.72 12.60 -9.64
CA ASP A 92 6.66 11.97 -10.56
C ASP A 92 8.11 12.43 -10.34
N LYS A 93 8.34 13.19 -9.30
CA LYS A 93 9.69 13.71 -8.99
C LYS A 93 10.52 12.74 -8.16
N VAL A 94 9.91 11.73 -7.63
CA VAL A 94 10.56 10.79 -6.71
C VAL A 94 11.10 9.57 -7.41
#